data_da5a58901bb32cfe6b109982501a4832
#
_entry.id   da5a58901bb32cfe6b109982501a4832
#
_cell.length_a   1.000
_cell.length_b   1.000
_cell.length_c   1.000
_cell.angle_alpha   90.00
_cell.angle_beta   90.00
_cell.angle_gamma   90.00
#
_symmetry.space_group_name_H-M   'P 1'
#
loop_
_entity.id
_entity.type
_entity.pdbx_description
1 polymer ?
#
loop_
_entity_poly.entity_id
_entity_poly.type
_entity_poly.pdbx_seq_one_letter_code
_entity_poly.pdbx_strand_id
1 'polypeptide(L)'
;MANCEQTENSIELRKHLKFEIAYSFCYEKVMYKFLGRLDKLASFILLLTGMSVIATTWNGVILGSIVAVVTTLQLIYSPGTKSQSAKEICQKYYSIYHHFDDMDSESIRNKLLNLSENETDEIGILSYPARLSALAMLNWIPEKKIPQEPRKLTRLEYLAALFAGEIPEYRFKN
;
A
#
# COMPACT_ATOMS: atom_id res chain seq x y z
N MET A 1 27.48 -24.40 -22.44
CA MET A 1 26.58 -24.57 -21.24
C MET A 1 26.57 -23.32 -20.36
N ALA A 2 27.70 -22.69 -20.01
CA ALA A 2 27.74 -21.49 -19.15
C ALA A 2 26.94 -20.28 -19.69
N ASN A 3 26.87 -20.02 -20.98
CA ASN A 3 26.11 -18.89 -21.55
C ASN A 3 24.58 -19.04 -21.44
N CYS A 4 24.03 -20.25 -21.44
CA CYS A 4 22.59 -20.47 -21.26
C CYS A 4 22.17 -20.21 -19.82
N GLU A 5 22.98 -20.60 -18.86
CA GLU A 5 22.72 -20.44 -17.42
C GLU A 5 22.79 -18.97 -16.98
N GLN A 6 23.71 -18.19 -17.53
CA GLN A 6 23.80 -16.75 -17.31
C GLN A 6 22.61 -15.98 -17.90
N THR A 7 22.11 -16.38 -19.06
CA THR A 7 20.95 -15.77 -19.70
C THR A 7 19.67 -16.06 -18.92
N GLU A 8 19.49 -17.29 -18.43
CA GLU A 8 18.35 -17.69 -17.64
C GLU A 8 18.30 -16.96 -16.29
N ASN A 9 19.43 -16.84 -15.59
CA ASN A 9 19.57 -16.07 -14.36
C ASN A 9 19.24 -14.58 -14.55
N SER A 10 19.66 -13.99 -15.67
CA SER A 10 19.38 -12.57 -15.95
C SER A 10 17.89 -12.31 -16.22
N ILE A 11 17.20 -13.23 -16.89
CA ILE A 11 15.77 -13.15 -17.15
C ILE A 11 14.96 -13.30 -15.84
N GLU A 12 15.36 -14.25 -15.00
CA GLU A 12 14.71 -14.48 -13.71
C GLU A 12 14.88 -13.27 -12.77
N LEU A 13 16.08 -12.67 -12.74
CA LEU A 13 16.35 -11.45 -12.00
C LEU A 13 15.46 -10.28 -12.48
N ARG A 14 15.33 -10.07 -13.77
CA ARG A 14 14.45 -9.01 -14.32
C ARG A 14 12.99 -9.23 -13.98
N LYS A 15 12.50 -10.48 -14.00
CA LYS A 15 11.14 -10.82 -13.57
C LYS A 15 10.95 -10.49 -12.09
N HIS A 16 11.90 -10.86 -11.24
CA HIS A 16 11.83 -10.56 -9.81
C HIS A 16 11.78 -9.06 -9.54
N LEU A 17 12.68 -8.28 -10.16
CA LEU A 17 12.69 -6.82 -10.04
C LEU A 17 11.38 -6.19 -10.52
N LYS A 18 10.80 -6.69 -11.62
CA LYS A 18 9.51 -6.19 -12.13
C LYS A 18 8.37 -6.45 -11.16
N PHE A 19 8.37 -7.61 -10.49
CA PHE A 19 7.39 -7.92 -9.45
C PHE A 19 7.57 -7.05 -8.22
N GLU A 20 8.79 -6.84 -7.77
CA GLU A 20 9.11 -6.00 -6.62
C GLU A 20 8.62 -4.56 -6.83
N ILE A 21 8.91 -3.96 -8.00
CA ILE A 21 8.41 -2.63 -8.36
C ILE A 21 6.88 -2.58 -8.38
N ALA A 22 6.23 -3.57 -9.00
CA ALA A 22 4.78 -3.63 -9.08
C ALA A 22 4.14 -3.80 -7.69
N TYR A 23 4.76 -4.61 -6.82
CA TYR A 23 4.32 -4.79 -5.45
C TYR A 23 4.43 -3.50 -4.64
N SER A 24 5.61 -2.87 -4.61
CA SER A 24 5.83 -1.63 -3.88
C SER A 24 4.92 -0.50 -4.41
N PHE A 25 4.74 -0.40 -5.72
CA PHE A 25 3.77 0.53 -6.31
C PHE A 25 2.34 0.28 -5.81
N CYS A 26 1.85 -0.96 -5.87
CA CYS A 26 0.51 -1.32 -5.43
C CYS A 26 0.35 -1.12 -3.92
N TYR A 27 1.38 -1.43 -3.14
CA TYR A 27 1.38 -1.27 -1.69
C TYR A 27 1.27 0.21 -1.30
N GLU A 28 2.13 1.07 -1.82
CA GLU A 28 2.11 2.51 -1.54
C GLU A 28 0.81 3.16 -2.06
N LYS A 29 0.26 2.66 -3.17
CA LYS A 29 -1.03 3.10 -3.70
C LYS A 29 -2.19 2.80 -2.74
N VAL A 30 -2.26 1.61 -2.18
CA VAL A 30 -3.28 1.25 -1.18
C VAL A 30 -3.06 2.04 0.10
N MET A 31 -1.79 2.19 0.52
CA MET A 31 -1.39 2.88 1.74
C MET A 31 -1.80 4.35 1.75
N TYR A 32 -1.46 5.11 0.69
CA TYR A 32 -1.82 6.53 0.67
C TYR A 32 -3.34 6.76 0.66
N LYS A 33 -4.10 5.87 0.00
CA LYS A 33 -5.56 5.96 -0.01
C LYS A 33 -6.17 5.61 1.34
N PHE A 34 -5.65 4.55 1.97
CA PHE A 34 -6.09 4.12 3.31
C PHE A 34 -5.86 5.22 4.35
N LEU A 35 -4.62 5.71 4.45
CA LEU A 35 -4.25 6.74 5.41
C LEU A 35 -4.95 8.07 5.12
N GLY A 36 -5.09 8.45 3.86
CA GLY A 36 -5.80 9.69 3.50
C GLY A 36 -7.29 9.64 3.82
N ARG A 37 -7.94 8.48 3.72
CA ARG A 37 -9.33 8.31 4.15
C ARG A 37 -9.45 8.27 5.67
N LEU A 38 -8.49 7.66 6.35
CA LEU A 38 -8.43 7.63 7.81
C LEU A 38 -8.30 9.04 8.39
N ASP A 39 -7.44 9.87 7.82
CA ASP A 39 -7.26 11.26 8.22
C ASP A 39 -8.54 12.10 8.02
N LYS A 40 -9.19 11.95 6.87
CA LYS A 40 -10.48 12.61 6.59
C LYS A 40 -11.58 12.16 7.54
N LEU A 41 -11.64 10.85 7.85
CA LEU A 41 -12.62 10.29 8.79
C LEU A 41 -12.40 10.85 10.20
N ALA A 42 -11.14 10.90 10.66
CA ALA A 42 -10.79 11.47 11.95
C ALA A 42 -11.18 12.96 12.02
N SER A 43 -10.85 13.73 10.99
CA SER A 43 -11.23 15.15 10.90
C SER A 43 -12.75 15.35 10.87
N PHE A 44 -13.49 14.47 10.20
CA PHE A 44 -14.95 14.49 10.19
C PHE A 44 -15.56 14.20 11.58
N ILE A 45 -15.00 13.22 12.31
CA ILE A 45 -15.43 12.92 13.69
C ILE A 45 -15.18 14.13 14.59
N LEU A 46 -14.04 14.81 14.48
CA LEU A 46 -13.74 16.00 15.25
C LEU A 46 -14.69 17.14 14.93
N LEU A 47 -15.05 17.34 13.66
CA LEU A 47 -16.02 18.34 13.24
C LEU A 47 -17.40 18.08 13.85
N LEU A 48 -17.90 16.84 13.75
CA LEU A 48 -19.20 16.46 14.31
C LEU A 48 -19.25 16.63 15.83
N THR A 49 -18.18 16.20 16.53
CA THR A 49 -18.10 16.37 17.99
C THR A 49 -18.06 17.84 18.39
N GLY A 50 -17.31 18.67 17.66
CA GLY A 50 -17.29 20.13 17.89
C GLY A 50 -18.67 20.77 17.75
N MET A 51 -19.43 20.42 16.73
CA MET A 51 -20.81 20.89 16.53
C MET A 51 -21.75 20.42 17.63
N SER A 52 -21.59 19.20 18.13
CA SER A 52 -22.44 18.62 19.20
C SER A 52 -22.24 19.32 20.54
N VAL A 53 -21.05 19.87 20.82
CA VAL A 53 -20.79 20.68 22.03
C VAL A 53 -21.66 21.95 22.05
N ILE A 54 -21.89 22.55 20.88
CA ILE A 54 -22.73 23.77 20.75
C ILE A 54 -24.20 23.43 20.99
N ALA A 55 -24.63 22.23 20.60
CA ALA A 55 -26.03 21.81 20.73
C ALA A 55 -26.48 21.41 22.15
N THR A 56 -25.60 21.41 23.14
CA THR A 56 -25.86 21.12 24.59
C THR A 56 -26.60 19.81 24.90
N THR A 57 -26.72 18.88 23.93
CA THR A 57 -27.58 17.70 24.06
C THR A 57 -26.88 16.47 24.62
N TRP A 58 -25.56 16.46 24.70
CA TRP A 58 -24.73 15.31 25.11
C TRP A 58 -23.83 15.63 26.30
N ASN A 59 -23.47 14.60 27.07
CA ASN A 59 -22.57 14.75 28.21
C ASN A 59 -21.18 15.21 27.76
N GLY A 60 -20.77 16.42 28.13
CA GLY A 60 -19.51 17.06 27.70
C GLY A 60 -18.24 16.26 27.99
N VAL A 61 -18.26 15.38 29.02
CA VAL A 61 -17.12 14.51 29.35
C VAL A 61 -16.93 13.44 28.28
N ILE A 62 -17.99 12.84 27.76
CA ILE A 62 -17.88 11.83 26.67
C ILE A 62 -17.35 12.47 25.41
N LEU A 63 -17.90 13.61 25.01
CA LEU A 63 -17.46 14.34 23.82
C LEU A 63 -16.01 14.80 23.94
N GLY A 64 -15.62 15.35 25.08
CA GLY A 64 -14.24 15.72 25.35
C GLY A 64 -13.25 14.55 25.28
N SER A 65 -13.65 13.39 25.79
CA SER A 65 -12.84 12.17 25.71
C SER A 65 -12.64 11.70 24.26
N ILE A 66 -13.70 11.73 23.44
CA ILE A 66 -13.59 11.35 22.02
C ILE A 66 -12.63 12.31 21.28
N VAL A 67 -12.79 13.63 21.49
CA VAL A 67 -11.90 14.63 20.89
C VAL A 67 -10.46 14.37 21.31
N ALA A 68 -10.19 14.18 22.59
CA ALA A 68 -8.85 13.95 23.12
C ALA A 68 -8.19 12.70 22.48
N VAL A 69 -8.91 11.58 22.41
CA VAL A 69 -8.41 10.34 21.80
C VAL A 69 -8.13 10.53 20.31
N VAL A 70 -9.06 11.06 19.54
CA VAL A 70 -8.90 11.23 18.09
C VAL A 70 -7.77 12.20 17.77
N THR A 71 -7.69 13.33 18.49
CA THR A 71 -6.61 14.31 18.30
C THR A 71 -5.25 13.71 18.65
N THR A 72 -5.16 12.94 19.73
CA THR A 72 -3.91 12.27 20.11
C THR A 72 -3.49 11.26 19.06
N LEU A 73 -4.41 10.48 18.53
CA LEU A 73 -4.12 9.55 17.43
C LEU A 73 -3.65 10.27 16.16
N GLN A 74 -4.29 11.36 15.78
CA GLN A 74 -3.85 12.17 14.64
C GLN A 74 -2.46 12.76 14.85
N LEU A 75 -2.14 13.23 16.07
CA LEU A 75 -0.84 13.81 16.37
C LEU A 75 0.28 12.77 16.33
N ILE A 76 0.07 11.59 16.97
CA ILE A 76 1.08 10.53 17.04
C ILE A 76 1.30 9.85 15.71
N TYR A 77 0.23 9.45 15.02
CA TYR A 77 0.30 8.69 13.77
C TYR A 77 0.46 9.55 12.53
N SER A 78 0.08 10.83 12.60
CA SER A 78 0.14 11.80 11.48
C SER A 78 -0.30 11.20 10.13
N PRO A 79 -1.52 10.59 10.05
CA PRO A 79 -1.94 9.81 8.89
C PRO A 79 -1.97 10.66 7.61
N GLY A 80 -2.26 11.94 7.70
CA GLY A 80 -2.24 12.86 6.56
C GLY A 80 -0.84 13.03 5.96
N THR A 81 0.18 13.23 6.79
CA THR A 81 1.58 13.37 6.36
C THR A 81 2.08 12.05 5.76
N LYS A 82 1.84 10.93 6.44
CA LYS A 82 2.21 9.60 5.92
C LYS A 82 1.50 9.27 4.60
N SER A 83 0.25 9.68 4.44
CA SER A 83 -0.49 9.55 3.17
C SER A 83 0.19 10.32 2.04
N GLN A 84 0.66 11.54 2.32
CA GLN A 84 1.36 12.35 1.32
C GLN A 84 2.71 11.71 0.92
N SER A 85 3.51 11.26 1.89
CA SER A 85 4.76 10.54 1.61
C SER A 85 4.54 9.27 0.80
N ALA A 86 3.58 8.44 1.18
CA ALA A 86 3.21 7.22 0.44
C ALA A 86 2.79 7.54 -1.00
N LYS A 87 2.07 8.65 -1.22
CA LYS A 87 1.69 9.09 -2.56
C LYS A 87 2.90 9.48 -3.42
N GLU A 88 3.86 10.19 -2.86
CA GLU A 88 5.09 10.58 -3.56
C GLU A 88 5.95 9.35 -3.93
N ILE A 89 6.09 8.41 -3.00
CA ILE A 89 6.80 7.15 -3.24
C ILE A 89 6.09 6.32 -4.30
N CYS A 90 4.76 6.21 -4.22
CA CYS A 90 3.94 5.54 -5.23
C CYS A 90 4.19 6.11 -6.65
N GLN A 91 4.29 7.44 -6.80
CA GLN A 91 4.58 8.08 -8.09
C GLN A 91 5.99 7.75 -8.60
N LYS A 92 6.99 7.66 -7.71
CA LYS A 92 8.34 7.27 -8.07
C LYS A 92 8.40 5.81 -8.55
N TYR A 93 7.74 4.87 -7.86
CA TYR A 93 7.62 3.48 -8.31
C TYR A 93 6.90 3.36 -9.65
N TYR A 94 5.84 4.14 -9.85
CA TYR A 94 5.13 4.20 -11.12
C TYR A 94 6.05 4.64 -12.26
N SER A 95 6.88 5.67 -12.03
CA SER A 95 7.86 6.13 -13.02
C SER A 95 8.89 5.05 -13.37
N ILE A 96 9.41 4.33 -12.37
CA ILE A 96 10.35 3.22 -12.60
C ILE A 96 9.68 2.10 -13.40
N TYR A 97 8.43 1.76 -13.05
CA TYR A 97 7.67 0.72 -13.74
C TYR A 97 7.48 1.05 -15.24
N HIS A 98 7.16 2.31 -15.57
CA HIS A 98 6.98 2.75 -16.95
C HIS A 98 8.25 2.75 -17.78
N HIS A 99 9.40 3.03 -17.17
CA HIS A 99 10.71 3.04 -17.85
C HIS A 99 11.49 1.74 -17.62
N PHE A 100 10.85 0.69 -17.13
CA PHE A 100 11.51 -0.55 -16.75
C PHE A 100 12.26 -1.19 -17.92
N ASP A 101 11.68 -1.19 -19.11
CA ASP A 101 12.26 -1.84 -20.28
C ASP A 101 13.44 -1.05 -20.87
N ASP A 102 13.52 0.27 -20.58
CA ASP A 102 14.57 1.18 -21.03
C ASP A 102 15.79 1.21 -20.08
N MET A 103 15.69 0.58 -18.89
CA MET A 103 16.74 0.60 -17.85
C MET A 103 17.41 -0.75 -17.71
N ASP A 104 18.71 -0.72 -17.40
CA ASP A 104 19.46 -1.91 -17.00
C ASP A 104 19.13 -2.34 -15.56
N SER A 105 19.35 -3.62 -15.25
CA SER A 105 18.97 -4.22 -13.96
C SER A 105 19.72 -3.60 -12.77
N GLU A 106 20.95 -3.14 -12.97
CA GLU A 106 21.74 -2.50 -11.91
C GLU A 106 21.21 -1.10 -11.56
N SER A 107 20.87 -0.31 -12.59
CA SER A 107 20.24 1.00 -12.41
C SER A 107 18.88 0.90 -11.70
N ILE A 108 18.07 -0.11 -12.05
CA ILE A 108 16.80 -0.39 -11.39
C ILE A 108 17.05 -0.70 -9.92
N ARG A 109 17.98 -1.62 -9.62
CA ARG A 109 18.29 -2.02 -8.25
C ARG A 109 18.76 -0.85 -7.38
N ASN A 110 19.62 0.01 -7.90
CA ASN A 110 20.09 1.19 -7.19
C ASN A 110 18.95 2.18 -6.89
N LYS A 111 18.03 2.37 -7.84
CA LYS A 111 16.83 3.19 -7.61
C LYS A 111 15.90 2.60 -6.55
N LEU A 112 15.71 1.27 -6.56
CA LEU A 112 14.90 0.58 -5.55
C LEU A 112 15.50 0.74 -4.15
N LEU A 113 16.82 0.54 -3.99
CA LEU A 113 17.50 0.73 -2.72
C LEU A 113 17.31 2.16 -2.17
N ASN A 114 17.48 3.17 -3.01
CA ASN A 114 17.25 4.56 -2.60
C ASN A 114 15.79 4.86 -2.21
N LEU A 115 14.82 4.17 -2.81
CA LEU A 115 13.42 4.36 -2.48
C LEU A 115 13.01 3.60 -1.22
N SER A 116 13.54 2.39 -1.00
CA SER A 116 13.22 1.55 0.15
C SER A 116 13.56 2.21 1.50
N GLU A 117 14.57 3.08 1.54
CA GLU A 117 14.93 3.87 2.73
C GLU A 117 13.83 4.84 3.16
N ASN A 118 12.94 5.22 2.24
CA ASN A 118 11.88 6.19 2.46
C ASN A 118 10.47 5.58 2.39
N GLU A 119 10.36 4.24 2.28
CA GLU A 119 9.08 3.56 2.26
C GLU A 119 8.30 3.78 3.55
N THR A 120 6.98 3.74 3.42
CA THR A 120 6.08 3.86 4.58
C THR A 120 6.15 2.59 5.42
N ASP A 121 6.06 2.73 6.76
CA ASP A 121 6.01 1.58 7.68
C ASP A 121 4.94 0.55 7.24
N GLU A 122 5.31 -0.73 7.20
CA GLU A 122 4.45 -1.77 6.67
C GLU A 122 3.25 -2.04 7.60
N ILE A 123 2.05 -1.86 7.05
CA ILE A 123 0.80 -2.28 7.69
C ILE A 123 0.40 -3.65 7.13
N GLY A 124 0.65 -4.71 7.88
CA GLY A 124 0.50 -6.10 7.42
C GLY A 124 -0.85 -6.47 6.81
N ILE A 125 -1.95 -5.84 7.25
CA ILE A 125 -3.29 -6.08 6.67
C ILE A 125 -3.44 -5.57 5.22
N LEU A 126 -2.56 -4.67 4.76
CA LEU A 126 -2.56 -4.12 3.40
C LEU A 126 -1.58 -4.85 2.46
N SER A 127 -0.60 -5.57 3.00
CA SER A 127 0.45 -6.23 2.23
C SER A 127 -0.11 -7.27 1.26
N TYR A 128 -1.02 -8.11 1.74
CA TYR A 128 -1.59 -9.17 0.90
C TYR A 128 -2.55 -8.67 -0.18
N PRO A 129 -3.48 -7.73 0.08
CA PRO A 129 -4.24 -7.05 -0.96
C PRO A 129 -3.36 -6.38 -2.03
N ALA A 130 -2.28 -5.71 -1.62
CA ALA A 130 -1.33 -5.09 -2.53
C ALA A 130 -0.61 -6.13 -3.41
N ARG A 131 -0.22 -7.28 -2.82
CA ARG A 131 0.39 -8.39 -3.55
C ARG A 131 -0.53 -8.96 -4.62
N LEU A 132 -1.81 -9.18 -4.30
CA LEU A 132 -2.80 -9.64 -5.28
C LEU A 132 -2.99 -8.63 -6.41
N SER A 133 -2.99 -7.34 -6.09
CA SER A 133 -3.08 -6.26 -7.09
C SER A 133 -1.86 -6.23 -8.00
N ALA A 134 -0.66 -6.47 -7.47
CA ALA A 134 0.57 -6.56 -8.26
C ALA A 134 0.56 -7.78 -9.21
N LEU A 135 0.10 -8.94 -8.72
CA LEU A 135 -0.05 -10.14 -9.56
C LEU A 135 -1.07 -9.91 -10.69
N ALA A 136 -2.20 -9.25 -10.39
CA ALA A 136 -3.19 -8.89 -11.39
C ALA A 136 -2.63 -7.90 -12.42
N MET A 137 -1.88 -6.89 -11.98
CA MET A 137 -1.25 -5.88 -12.83
C MET A 137 -0.25 -6.50 -13.83
N LEU A 138 0.50 -7.50 -13.39
CA LEU A 138 1.47 -8.22 -14.22
C LEU A 138 0.85 -9.34 -15.06
N ASN A 139 -0.44 -9.63 -14.91
CA ASN A 139 -1.11 -10.83 -15.46
C ASN A 139 -0.36 -12.14 -15.11
N TRP A 140 0.29 -12.16 -13.97
CA TRP A 140 1.05 -13.32 -13.55
C TRP A 140 0.15 -14.32 -12.84
N ILE A 141 0.13 -15.54 -13.38
CA ILE A 141 -0.34 -16.71 -12.64
C ILE A 141 0.90 -17.23 -11.90
N PRO A 142 0.86 -17.36 -10.57
CA PRO A 142 2.00 -17.91 -9.84
C PRO A 142 2.31 -19.31 -10.36
N GLU A 143 3.46 -19.48 -11.01
CA GLU A 143 4.00 -20.80 -11.26
C GLU A 143 4.31 -21.47 -9.91
N LYS A 144 4.22 -22.80 -9.83
CA LYS A 144 4.40 -23.65 -8.62
C LYS A 144 5.64 -23.36 -7.76
N LYS A 145 6.54 -22.49 -8.20
CA LYS A 145 7.79 -22.12 -7.51
C LYS A 145 7.69 -20.94 -6.54
N ILE A 146 6.56 -20.23 -6.48
CA ILE A 146 6.37 -19.15 -5.49
C ILE A 146 5.78 -19.78 -4.23
N PRO A 147 6.45 -19.69 -3.05
CA PRO A 147 6.10 -20.46 -1.86
C PRO A 147 4.76 -20.14 -1.20
N GLN A 148 3.97 -19.25 -1.75
CA GLN A 148 2.64 -18.93 -1.23
C GLN A 148 1.65 -18.90 -2.38
N GLU A 149 0.84 -19.96 -2.50
CA GLU A 149 -0.33 -19.95 -3.39
C GLU A 149 -1.25 -18.76 -3.04
N PRO A 150 -1.82 -18.04 -4.04
CA PRO A 150 -2.76 -16.97 -3.75
C PRO A 150 -3.93 -17.52 -2.94
N ARG A 151 -4.02 -17.10 -1.69
CA ARG A 151 -5.13 -17.43 -0.78
C ARG A 151 -6.25 -16.40 -0.91
N LYS A 152 -7.43 -16.73 -0.44
CA LYS A 152 -8.51 -15.74 -0.32
C LYS A 152 -8.18 -14.71 0.75
N LEU A 153 -8.62 -13.46 0.54
CA LEU A 153 -8.50 -12.39 1.53
C LEU A 153 -9.23 -12.76 2.82
N THR A 154 -8.62 -12.47 3.94
CA THR A 154 -9.32 -12.49 5.23
C THR A 154 -10.35 -11.36 5.29
N ARG A 155 -11.33 -11.45 6.21
CA ARG A 155 -12.34 -10.41 6.36
C ARG A 155 -11.74 -9.03 6.64
N LEU A 156 -10.69 -8.97 7.46
CA LEU A 156 -9.99 -7.71 7.80
C LEU A 156 -9.23 -7.14 6.60
N GLU A 157 -8.50 -7.96 5.86
CA GLU A 157 -7.81 -7.55 4.63
C GLU A 157 -8.79 -7.03 3.57
N TYR A 158 -9.94 -7.72 3.42
CA TYR A 158 -10.98 -7.28 2.51
C TYR A 158 -11.59 -5.94 2.92
N LEU A 159 -11.91 -5.76 4.21
CA LEU A 159 -12.43 -4.49 4.73
C LEU A 159 -11.42 -3.36 4.59
N ALA A 160 -10.13 -3.62 4.83
CA ALA A 160 -9.07 -2.63 4.66
C ALA A 160 -8.89 -2.23 3.19
N ALA A 161 -8.91 -3.20 2.27
CA ALA A 161 -8.85 -2.94 0.82
C ALA A 161 -10.09 -2.18 0.33
N LEU A 162 -11.29 -2.54 0.81
CA LEU A 162 -12.54 -1.84 0.53
C LEU A 162 -12.49 -0.40 1.06
N PHE A 163 -12.02 -0.21 2.30
CA PHE A 163 -11.85 1.13 2.88
C PHE A 163 -10.82 1.96 2.12
N ALA A 164 -9.75 1.36 1.61
CA ALA A 164 -8.80 2.02 0.71
C ALA A 164 -9.40 2.27 -0.69
N GLY A 165 -10.48 1.57 -1.09
CA GLY A 165 -11.06 1.61 -2.43
C GLY A 165 -10.19 0.97 -3.50
N GLU A 166 -9.39 -0.01 -3.11
CA GLU A 166 -8.50 -0.79 -3.97
C GLU A 166 -8.72 -2.28 -3.71
N ILE A 167 -9.89 -2.79 -4.14
CA ILE A 167 -10.16 -4.22 -4.07
C ILE A 167 -9.37 -4.90 -5.19
N PRO A 168 -8.52 -5.90 -4.89
CA PRO A 168 -7.77 -6.61 -5.92
C PRO A 168 -8.72 -7.32 -6.89
N GLU A 169 -8.58 -7.06 -8.19
CA GLU A 169 -9.34 -7.76 -9.25
C GLU A 169 -8.74 -9.12 -9.61
N TYR A 170 -7.91 -9.69 -8.74
CA TYR A 170 -7.30 -10.97 -8.98
C TYR A 170 -8.35 -12.08 -9.01
N ARG A 171 -8.55 -12.68 -10.18
CA ARG A 171 -9.45 -13.82 -10.35
C ARG A 171 -8.66 -15.13 -10.14
N PHE A 172 -8.98 -15.84 -9.07
CA PHE A 172 -8.49 -17.22 -8.93
C PHE A 172 -9.07 -18.05 -10.10
N LYS A 173 -8.19 -18.64 -10.91
CA LYS A 173 -8.63 -19.68 -11.84
C LYS A 173 -9.08 -20.91 -11.02
N ASN A 174 -10.38 -21.19 -11.03
CA ASN A 174 -10.94 -22.44 -10.51
C ASN A 174 -10.44 -23.63 -11.35
#